data_cde3036856496b648f8894fa5cd681ee
#
_entry.id   cde3036856496b648f8894fa5cd681ee
#
_cell.length_a   1.000
_cell.length_b   1.000
_cell.length_c   1.000
_cell.angle_alpha   90.00
_cell.angle_beta   90.00
_cell.angle_gamma   90.00
#
_symmetry.space_group_name_H-M   'P 1'
#
loop_
_entity.id
_entity.type
_entity.pdbx_description
1 polymer ?
#
loop_
_entity_poly.entity_id
_entity_poly.type
_entity_poly.pdbx_seq_one_letter_code
_entity_poly.pdbx_strand_id
1 'polypeptide(L)'
;AEVIGNLKNNTIDEIINSNELQHIQTQMKNGTPGKNCIACVEQEKSSNHASLRHHYQKHYPFNDKELKLNFIDIRWNNRCNLACQYCGPLLSSTWQKRLGQPRDSAKNNYQDELLNWIISKSTEVNEIMMVGGEPMLMAQNHELLKQLPTNCQVSIITNLSYNLDTLRCYNDILNRPKEKIIWNVSGDNTFEQYEYVRSGSKWTEFSNNGSFFYRWSLC
;
A
#
# COMPACT_ATOMS: atom_id res chain seq x y z
N ALA A 1 -3.47 -0.87 -14.98
CA ALA A 1 -2.05 -1.23 -15.03
C ALA A 1 -1.91 -2.60 -15.71
N GLU A 2 -0.85 -2.79 -16.46
CA GLU A 2 -0.52 -4.07 -17.08
C GLU A 2 0.08 -4.99 -16.03
N VAL A 3 -0.35 -6.26 -16.04
CA VAL A 3 0.20 -7.27 -15.14
C VAL A 3 1.45 -7.83 -15.79
N ILE A 4 2.61 -7.63 -15.17
CA ILE A 4 3.92 -8.06 -15.68
C ILE A 4 4.33 -9.47 -15.19
N GLY A 5 3.56 -10.08 -14.30
CA GLY A 5 3.82 -11.42 -13.80
C GLY A 5 2.76 -11.87 -12.80
N ASN A 6 2.83 -13.14 -12.40
CA ASN A 6 1.90 -13.73 -11.46
C ASN A 6 2.66 -14.66 -10.51
N LEU A 7 2.67 -14.33 -9.22
CA LEU A 7 3.38 -15.08 -8.18
C LEU A 7 2.86 -16.51 -7.95
N LYS A 8 1.74 -16.90 -8.59
CA LYS A 8 1.33 -18.31 -8.63
C LYS A 8 2.18 -19.15 -9.57
N ASN A 9 2.81 -18.52 -10.57
CA ASN A 9 3.51 -19.17 -11.67
C ASN A 9 4.97 -18.73 -11.82
N ASN A 10 5.33 -17.60 -11.20
CA ASN A 10 6.65 -16.98 -11.35
C ASN A 10 7.22 -16.64 -9.98
N THR A 11 8.52 -16.69 -9.84
CA THR A 11 9.24 -16.06 -8.74
C THR A 11 9.27 -14.55 -8.93
N ILE A 12 9.56 -13.81 -7.87
CA ILE A 12 9.68 -12.33 -7.95
C ILE A 12 10.86 -11.95 -8.82
N ASP A 13 11.98 -12.68 -8.72
CA ASP A 13 13.17 -12.43 -9.52
C ASP A 13 12.91 -12.66 -11.04
N GLU A 14 12.11 -13.67 -11.40
CA GLU A 14 11.66 -13.85 -12.79
C GLU A 14 10.78 -12.66 -13.25
N ILE A 15 9.90 -12.15 -12.40
CA ILE A 15 9.03 -11.02 -12.75
C ILE A 15 9.84 -9.74 -12.95
N ILE A 16 10.76 -9.41 -12.05
CA ILE A 16 11.57 -8.18 -12.14
C ILE A 16 12.61 -8.22 -13.25
N ASN A 17 12.98 -9.41 -13.72
CA ASN A 17 13.88 -9.62 -14.85
C ASN A 17 13.14 -10.01 -16.14
N SER A 18 11.80 -9.92 -16.15
CA SER A 18 10.99 -10.31 -17.31
C SER A 18 11.23 -9.42 -18.53
N ASN A 19 11.06 -10.00 -19.72
CA ASN A 19 11.11 -9.25 -20.97
C ASN A 19 10.06 -8.16 -21.03
N GLU A 20 8.88 -8.38 -20.42
CA GLU A 20 7.79 -7.41 -20.33
C GLU A 20 8.24 -6.16 -19.57
N LEU A 21 8.85 -6.32 -18.38
CA LEU A 21 9.34 -5.18 -17.62
C LEU A 21 10.47 -4.46 -18.34
N GLN A 22 11.43 -5.19 -18.94
CA GLN A 22 12.50 -4.61 -19.73
C GLN A 22 11.98 -3.83 -20.95
N HIS A 23 10.93 -4.34 -21.60
CA HIS A 23 10.27 -3.64 -22.70
C HIS A 23 9.66 -2.31 -22.24
N ILE A 24 8.91 -2.31 -21.13
CA ILE A 24 8.34 -1.09 -20.53
C ILE A 24 9.43 -0.08 -20.19
N GLN A 25 10.52 -0.52 -19.56
CA GLN A 25 11.65 0.33 -19.22
C GLN A 25 12.29 0.95 -20.46
N THR A 26 12.47 0.15 -21.53
CA THR A 26 13.03 0.61 -22.80
C THR A 26 12.13 1.66 -23.47
N GLN A 27 10.82 1.42 -23.49
CA GLN A 27 9.85 2.39 -24.01
C GLN A 27 9.92 3.71 -23.24
N MET A 28 10.00 3.66 -21.92
CA MET A 28 10.12 4.85 -21.06
C MET A 28 11.43 5.60 -21.33
N LYS A 29 12.56 4.91 -21.47
CA LYS A 29 13.86 5.51 -21.82
C LYS A 29 13.84 6.21 -23.17
N ASN A 30 13.18 5.60 -24.15
CA ASN A 30 13.09 6.13 -25.51
C ASN A 30 12.03 7.25 -25.69
N GLY A 31 11.33 7.64 -24.63
CA GLY A 31 10.27 8.63 -24.70
C GLY A 31 9.00 8.16 -25.44
N THR A 32 8.83 6.86 -25.61
CA THR A 32 7.68 6.22 -26.27
C THR A 32 6.87 5.39 -25.27
N PRO A 33 6.33 6.00 -24.21
CA PRO A 33 5.66 5.27 -23.14
C PRO A 33 4.43 4.51 -23.67
N GLY A 34 4.25 3.28 -23.19
CA GLY A 34 3.10 2.45 -23.53
C GLY A 34 1.78 3.03 -23.02
N LYS A 35 0.65 2.46 -23.48
CA LYS A 35 -0.71 2.94 -23.16
C LYS A 35 -1.04 3.00 -21.68
N ASN A 36 -0.39 2.24 -20.84
CA ASN A 36 -0.57 2.29 -19.39
C ASN A 36 0.06 3.55 -18.75
N CYS A 37 0.92 4.26 -19.48
CA CYS A 37 1.56 5.50 -19.05
C CYS A 37 0.83 6.75 -19.56
N ILE A 38 -0.18 6.59 -20.42
CA ILE A 38 -0.89 7.69 -21.11
C ILE A 38 -1.43 8.72 -20.13
N ALA A 39 -2.03 8.29 -19.00
CA ALA A 39 -2.62 9.23 -18.04
C ALA A 39 -1.58 10.25 -17.51
N CYS A 40 -0.39 9.80 -17.14
CA CYS A 40 0.68 10.71 -16.72
C CYS A 40 1.15 11.61 -17.87
N VAL A 41 1.31 11.03 -19.07
CA VAL A 41 1.79 11.77 -20.26
C VAL A 41 0.79 12.84 -20.69
N GLU A 42 -0.51 12.53 -20.70
CA GLU A 42 -1.54 13.52 -21.04
C GLU A 42 -1.66 14.61 -19.97
N GLN A 43 -1.53 14.26 -18.69
CA GLN A 43 -1.46 15.24 -17.61
C GLN A 43 -0.27 16.19 -17.80
N GLU A 44 0.89 15.67 -18.15
CA GLU A 44 2.12 16.45 -18.38
C GLU A 44 2.02 17.36 -19.60
N LYS A 45 1.25 16.97 -20.63
CA LYS A 45 0.98 17.80 -21.82
C LYS A 45 -0.07 18.88 -21.56
N SER A 46 -1.09 18.57 -20.74
CA SER A 46 -2.29 19.39 -20.58
C SER A 46 -2.23 20.37 -19.41
N SER A 47 -1.32 20.18 -18.47
CA SER A 47 -1.24 21.01 -17.26
C SER A 47 0.21 21.23 -16.79
N ASN A 48 0.43 22.34 -16.06
CA ASN A 48 1.70 22.59 -15.38
C ASN A 48 1.85 21.79 -14.06
N HIS A 49 0.89 20.93 -13.75
CA HIS A 49 0.95 20.11 -12.54
C HIS A 49 1.80 18.86 -12.77
N ALA A 50 2.65 18.57 -11.81
CA ALA A 50 3.49 17.38 -11.85
C ALA A 50 2.60 16.10 -11.85
N SER A 51 2.87 15.21 -12.78
CA SER A 51 2.28 13.87 -12.78
C SER A 51 2.85 13.01 -11.64
N LEU A 52 2.18 11.89 -11.35
CA LEU A 52 2.71 10.90 -10.40
C LEU A 52 4.10 10.41 -10.83
N ARG A 53 4.34 10.27 -12.13
CA ARG A 53 5.66 9.92 -12.69
C ARG A 53 6.72 10.95 -12.33
N HIS A 54 6.44 12.23 -12.52
CA HIS A 54 7.37 13.33 -12.14
C HIS A 54 7.60 13.37 -10.63
N HIS A 55 6.55 13.11 -9.82
CA HIS A 55 6.69 13.02 -8.37
C HIS A 55 7.71 11.95 -7.98
N TYR A 56 7.56 10.73 -8.49
CA TYR A 56 8.48 9.64 -8.19
C TYR A 56 9.89 9.89 -8.77
N GLN A 57 10.00 10.45 -9.96
CA GLN A 57 11.28 10.78 -10.56
C GLN A 57 12.07 11.81 -9.76
N LYS A 58 11.38 12.77 -9.13
CA LYS A 58 12.00 13.76 -8.25
C LYS A 58 12.50 13.14 -6.94
N HIS A 59 11.73 12.21 -6.37
CA HIS A 59 12.09 11.56 -5.10
C HIS A 59 13.10 10.43 -5.28
N TYR A 60 13.03 9.73 -6.41
CA TYR A 60 13.89 8.62 -6.77
C TYR A 60 14.52 8.89 -8.14
N PRO A 61 15.60 9.70 -8.19
CA PRO A 61 16.27 10.03 -9.43
C PRO A 61 16.75 8.78 -10.15
N PHE A 62 16.54 8.75 -11.45
CA PHE A 62 16.92 7.63 -12.31
C PHE A 62 18.42 7.39 -12.26
N ASN A 63 18.84 6.15 -12.07
CA ASN A 63 20.21 5.71 -12.17
C ASN A 63 20.30 4.63 -13.25
N ASP A 64 21.08 4.89 -14.31
CA ASP A 64 21.22 4.00 -15.46
C ASP A 64 21.94 2.67 -15.15
N LYS A 65 22.59 2.54 -14.00
CA LYS A 65 23.52 1.45 -13.74
C LYS A 65 22.92 0.24 -13.06
N GLU A 66 21.87 0.43 -12.25
CA GLU A 66 21.27 -0.67 -11.47
C GLU A 66 19.78 -0.44 -11.25
N LEU A 67 18.98 -1.50 -11.34
CA LEU A 67 17.60 -1.50 -10.87
C LEU A 67 17.62 -1.42 -9.34
N LYS A 68 17.20 -0.29 -8.77
CA LYS A 68 17.02 -0.13 -7.32
C LYS A 68 15.55 -0.20 -6.97
N LEU A 69 15.24 -1.02 -5.98
CA LEU A 69 13.90 -1.15 -5.44
C LEU A 69 13.66 -0.05 -4.41
N ASN A 70 13.36 1.16 -4.85
CA ASN A 70 13.21 2.31 -3.96
C ASN A 70 11.85 2.36 -3.26
N PHE A 71 10.79 1.92 -3.94
CA PHE A 71 9.41 2.03 -3.48
C PHE A 71 8.62 0.76 -3.77
N ILE A 72 7.87 0.29 -2.76
CA ILE A 72 6.97 -0.87 -2.88
C ILE A 72 5.56 -0.45 -2.45
N ASP A 73 4.58 -0.56 -3.35
CA ASP A 73 3.14 -0.54 -3.02
C ASP A 73 2.70 -1.99 -2.80
N ILE A 74 2.31 -2.37 -1.58
CA ILE A 74 1.95 -3.74 -1.24
C ILE A 74 0.49 -3.90 -0.85
N ARG A 75 -0.18 -4.87 -1.50
CA ARG A 75 -1.56 -5.30 -1.24
C ARG A 75 -1.60 -6.80 -1.08
N TRP A 76 -1.66 -7.29 0.14
CA TRP A 76 -1.67 -8.73 0.40
C TRP A 76 -2.97 -9.40 -0.04
N ASN A 77 -4.09 -8.79 0.30
CA ASN A 77 -5.44 -9.26 -0.04
C ASN A 77 -6.49 -8.16 0.22
N ASN A 78 -7.77 -8.51 0.10
CA ASN A 78 -8.90 -7.60 0.31
C ASN A 78 -9.47 -7.64 1.73
N ARG A 79 -8.77 -8.21 2.72
CA ARG A 79 -9.28 -8.28 4.11
C ARG A 79 -9.55 -6.86 4.63
N CYS A 80 -10.81 -6.59 4.97
CA CYS A 80 -11.26 -5.31 5.49
C CYS A 80 -12.43 -5.54 6.46
N ASN A 81 -12.51 -4.76 7.52
CA ASN A 81 -13.60 -4.77 8.49
C ASN A 81 -14.80 -3.91 8.07
N LEU A 82 -14.65 -3.06 7.03
CA LEU A 82 -15.70 -2.15 6.56
C LEU A 82 -16.25 -2.53 5.18
N ALA A 83 -17.48 -2.06 4.89
CA ALA A 83 -18.11 -2.11 3.57
C ALA A 83 -18.52 -0.71 3.14
N CYS A 84 -17.56 0.16 2.87
CA CYS A 84 -17.79 1.54 2.47
C CYS A 84 -18.62 1.63 1.19
N GLN A 85 -19.48 2.66 1.06
CA GLN A 85 -20.44 2.81 -0.03
C GLN A 85 -19.80 2.88 -1.43
N TYR A 86 -18.61 3.44 -1.54
CA TYR A 86 -17.84 3.55 -2.79
C TYR A 86 -16.88 2.39 -3.02
N CYS A 87 -16.87 1.38 -2.13
CA CYS A 87 -16.00 0.22 -2.22
C CYS A 87 -16.76 -0.98 -2.80
N GLY A 88 -16.06 -2.07 -3.09
CA GLY A 88 -16.65 -3.29 -3.64
C GLY A 88 -15.94 -4.56 -3.17
N PRO A 89 -16.45 -5.73 -3.59
CA PRO A 89 -15.97 -7.04 -3.13
C PRO A 89 -14.51 -7.32 -3.49
N LEU A 90 -13.98 -6.72 -4.55
CA LEU A 90 -12.56 -6.85 -4.91
C LEU A 90 -11.62 -6.22 -3.88
N LEU A 91 -12.08 -5.18 -3.18
CA LEU A 91 -11.29 -4.40 -2.23
C LEU A 91 -11.70 -4.60 -0.77
N SER A 92 -12.82 -5.31 -0.50
CA SER A 92 -13.30 -5.55 0.84
C SER A 92 -13.89 -6.94 1.02
N SER A 93 -13.33 -7.71 1.93
CA SER A 93 -13.86 -9.03 2.33
C SER A 93 -15.21 -8.91 3.05
N THR A 94 -15.53 -7.76 3.65
CA THR A 94 -16.86 -7.51 4.24
C THR A 94 -17.92 -7.33 3.17
N TRP A 95 -17.59 -6.68 2.04
CA TRP A 95 -18.45 -6.65 0.87
C TRP A 95 -18.66 -8.03 0.26
N GLN A 96 -17.59 -8.84 0.12
CA GLN A 96 -17.72 -10.24 -0.34
C GLN A 96 -18.72 -11.00 0.52
N LYS A 97 -18.58 -10.89 1.86
CA LYS A 97 -19.50 -11.54 2.79
C LYS A 97 -20.95 -11.06 2.61
N ARG A 98 -21.16 -9.74 2.43
CA ARG A 98 -22.53 -9.18 2.22
C ARG A 98 -23.18 -9.68 0.94
N LEU A 99 -22.38 -9.90 -0.11
CA LEU A 99 -22.85 -10.39 -1.41
C LEU A 99 -22.88 -11.92 -1.51
N GLY A 100 -22.60 -12.65 -0.42
CA GLY A 100 -22.54 -14.11 -0.44
C GLY A 100 -21.44 -14.69 -1.33
N GLN A 101 -20.42 -13.91 -1.68
CA GLN A 101 -19.32 -14.36 -2.52
C GLN A 101 -18.32 -15.19 -1.69
N PRO A 102 -17.71 -16.25 -2.29
CA PRO A 102 -16.70 -17.04 -1.59
C PRO A 102 -15.49 -16.19 -1.24
N ARG A 103 -14.97 -16.36 -0.03
CA ARG A 103 -13.69 -15.79 0.36
C ARG A 103 -12.57 -16.62 -0.28
N ASP A 104 -11.56 -15.93 -0.79
CA ASP A 104 -10.31 -16.59 -1.16
C ASP A 104 -9.59 -17.00 0.14
N SER A 105 -9.89 -18.22 0.62
CA SER A 105 -9.40 -18.76 1.89
C SER A 105 -8.07 -19.48 1.73
N ALA A 106 -7.56 -19.63 0.53
CA ALA A 106 -6.30 -20.31 0.27
C ALA A 106 -5.16 -19.54 0.97
N LYS A 107 -4.54 -20.16 1.98
CA LYS A 107 -3.19 -19.79 2.39
C LYS A 107 -2.30 -19.97 1.16
N ASN A 108 -1.92 -18.86 0.58
CA ASN A 108 -1.09 -18.88 -0.63
C ASN A 108 0.35 -18.75 -0.19
N ASN A 109 1.14 -19.79 -0.37
CA ASN A 109 2.58 -19.82 -0.05
C ASN A 109 3.34 -18.62 -0.66
N TYR A 110 2.86 -18.12 -1.82
CA TYR A 110 3.47 -16.96 -2.47
C TYR A 110 3.43 -15.67 -1.63
N GLN A 111 2.49 -15.52 -0.69
CA GLN A 111 2.49 -14.35 0.21
C GLN A 111 3.64 -14.42 1.21
N ASP A 112 3.94 -15.60 1.72
CA ASP A 112 5.08 -15.80 2.63
C ASP A 112 6.41 -15.68 1.87
N GLU A 113 6.47 -16.17 0.64
CA GLU A 113 7.63 -15.99 -0.25
C GLU A 113 7.88 -14.51 -0.55
N LEU A 114 6.82 -13.76 -0.92
CA LEU A 114 6.89 -12.32 -1.15
C LEU A 114 7.33 -11.56 0.10
N LEU A 115 6.78 -11.91 1.26
CA LEU A 115 7.17 -11.32 2.55
C LEU A 115 8.66 -11.51 2.81
N ASN A 116 9.15 -12.74 2.70
CA ASN A 116 10.55 -13.08 2.92
C ASN A 116 11.47 -12.37 1.92
N TRP A 117 11.05 -12.28 0.66
CA TRP A 117 11.80 -11.56 -0.36
C TRP A 117 11.89 -10.05 -0.04
N ILE A 118 10.77 -9.40 0.32
CA ILE A 118 10.78 -7.98 0.73
C ILE A 118 11.71 -7.76 1.92
N ILE A 119 11.66 -8.65 2.92
CA ILE A 119 12.53 -8.58 4.10
C ILE A 119 14.01 -8.71 3.69
N SER A 120 14.32 -9.63 2.78
CA SER A 120 15.70 -9.81 2.28
C SER A 120 16.23 -8.58 1.53
N LYS A 121 15.34 -7.78 0.94
CA LYS A 121 15.65 -6.53 0.21
C LYS A 121 15.44 -5.27 1.04
N SER A 122 15.07 -5.40 2.30
CA SER A 122 14.62 -4.30 3.15
C SER A 122 15.64 -3.18 3.33
N THR A 123 16.95 -3.47 3.21
CA THR A 123 18.02 -2.47 3.28
C THR A 123 18.15 -1.63 2.02
N GLU A 124 17.61 -2.11 0.89
CA GLU A 124 17.63 -1.42 -0.40
C GLU A 124 16.39 -0.53 -0.59
N VAL A 125 15.29 -0.84 0.12
CA VAL A 125 13.99 -0.18 -0.03
C VAL A 125 13.94 1.08 0.83
N ASN A 126 13.64 2.22 0.18
CA ASN A 126 13.51 3.50 0.87
C ASN A 126 12.10 3.72 1.46
N GLU A 127 11.08 3.22 0.77
CA GLU A 127 9.69 3.39 1.18
C GLU A 127 8.83 2.16 0.86
N ILE A 128 7.95 1.80 1.80
CA ILE A 128 6.89 0.82 1.61
C ILE A 128 5.53 1.48 1.88
N MET A 129 4.63 1.43 0.90
CA MET A 129 3.25 1.83 1.06
C MET A 129 2.36 0.63 1.30
N MET A 130 1.78 0.54 2.48
CA MET A 130 0.88 -0.52 2.90
C MET A 130 -0.57 -0.13 2.58
N VAL A 131 -1.17 -0.86 1.67
CA VAL A 131 -2.54 -0.64 1.18
C VAL A 131 -3.32 -1.97 1.12
N GLY A 132 -4.51 -1.95 0.57
CA GLY A 132 -5.34 -3.15 0.40
C GLY A 132 -6.76 -2.94 0.89
N GLY A 133 -7.36 -3.93 1.56
CA GLY A 133 -8.61 -3.74 2.27
C GLY A 133 -8.42 -2.82 3.47
N GLU A 134 -7.92 -3.39 4.57
CA GLU A 134 -7.37 -2.65 5.70
C GLU A 134 -5.99 -3.21 6.05
N PRO A 135 -4.91 -2.48 5.77
CA PRO A 135 -3.55 -3.00 5.90
C PRO A 135 -3.18 -3.40 7.33
N MET A 136 -3.74 -2.74 8.33
CA MET A 136 -3.42 -3.05 9.72
C MET A 136 -4.12 -4.32 10.26
N LEU A 137 -4.98 -4.94 9.46
CA LEU A 137 -5.54 -6.26 9.75
C LEU A 137 -4.73 -7.40 9.11
N MET A 138 -3.64 -7.09 8.39
CA MET A 138 -2.79 -8.05 7.69
C MET A 138 -1.60 -8.45 8.56
N ALA A 139 -1.48 -9.76 8.87
CA ALA A 139 -0.36 -10.28 9.66
C ALA A 139 1.00 -10.01 9.00
N GLN A 140 1.04 -10.03 7.66
CA GLN A 140 2.25 -9.76 6.89
C GLN A 140 2.76 -8.31 7.09
N ASN A 141 1.85 -7.33 7.20
CA ASN A 141 2.23 -5.94 7.48
C ASN A 141 2.79 -5.79 8.90
N HIS A 142 2.24 -6.53 9.87
CA HIS A 142 2.82 -6.55 11.23
C HIS A 142 4.23 -7.11 11.22
N GLU A 143 4.48 -8.18 10.46
CA GLU A 143 5.81 -8.77 10.34
C GLU A 143 6.79 -7.84 9.60
N LEU A 144 6.33 -7.15 8.54
CA LEU A 144 7.14 -6.14 7.87
C LEU A 144 7.54 -5.02 8.82
N LEU A 145 6.60 -4.45 9.58
CA LEU A 145 6.88 -3.36 10.53
C LEU A 145 7.93 -3.76 11.57
N LYS A 146 7.91 -5.02 12.00
CA LYS A 146 8.88 -5.56 12.94
C LYS A 146 10.28 -5.71 12.36
N GLN A 147 10.39 -6.10 11.08
CA GLN A 147 11.66 -6.48 10.47
C GLN A 147 12.28 -5.40 9.56
N LEU A 148 11.48 -4.44 9.09
CA LEU A 148 11.99 -3.34 8.28
C LEU A 148 12.95 -2.45 9.07
N PRO A 149 14.07 -2.01 8.48
CA PRO A 149 14.94 -1.00 9.08
C PRO A 149 14.16 0.26 9.46
N THR A 150 14.50 0.88 10.56
CA THR A 150 13.80 2.05 11.09
C THR A 150 13.94 3.29 10.20
N ASN A 151 14.96 3.35 9.35
CA ASN A 151 15.16 4.40 8.35
C ASN A 151 14.31 4.22 7.09
N CYS A 152 13.74 3.03 6.84
CA CYS A 152 12.78 2.82 5.77
C CYS A 152 11.47 3.56 6.10
N GLN A 153 11.00 4.40 5.20
CA GLN A 153 9.72 5.10 5.35
C GLN A 153 8.57 4.12 5.15
N VAL A 154 7.56 4.21 5.99
CA VAL A 154 6.35 3.40 5.89
C VAL A 154 5.14 4.31 5.75
N SER A 155 4.42 4.19 4.64
CA SER A 155 3.15 4.87 4.38
C SER A 155 2.00 3.90 4.57
N ILE A 156 1.03 4.22 5.42
CA ILE A 156 -0.10 3.34 5.75
C ILE A 156 -1.40 4.02 5.37
N ILE A 157 -2.17 3.43 4.43
CA ILE A 157 -3.51 3.93 4.08
C ILE A 157 -4.54 3.14 4.86
N THR A 158 -5.13 3.73 5.88
CA THR A 158 -5.98 3.02 6.84
C THR A 158 -7.35 3.67 7.02
N ASN A 159 -8.34 2.84 7.32
CA ASN A 159 -9.66 3.28 7.76
C ASN A 159 -9.72 3.63 9.26
N LEU A 160 -8.70 3.28 10.01
CA LEU A 160 -8.54 3.57 11.45
C LEU A 160 -9.69 3.07 12.34
N SER A 161 -10.49 2.10 11.89
CA SER A 161 -11.64 1.54 12.61
C SER A 161 -11.29 0.20 13.27
N TYR A 162 -10.30 0.22 14.16
CA TYR A 162 -9.83 -0.90 14.98
C TYR A 162 -9.07 -0.35 16.21
N ASN A 163 -8.92 -1.17 17.25
CA ASN A 163 -8.16 -0.76 18.41
C ASN A 163 -6.65 -0.84 18.13
N LEU A 164 -6.00 0.32 18.10
CA LEU A 164 -4.55 0.44 17.83
C LEU A 164 -3.70 -0.31 18.85
N ASP A 165 -4.06 -0.23 20.15
CA ASP A 165 -3.28 -0.83 21.23
C ASP A 165 -3.26 -2.36 21.18
N THR A 166 -4.21 -2.97 20.43
CA THR A 166 -4.27 -4.43 20.27
C THR A 166 -3.49 -4.96 19.07
N LEU A 167 -2.90 -4.06 18.26
CA LEU A 167 -2.11 -4.46 17.12
C LEU A 167 -0.80 -5.13 17.56
N ARG A 168 -0.47 -6.27 16.94
CA ARG A 168 0.79 -6.97 17.24
C ARG A 168 2.03 -6.12 16.99
N CYS A 169 1.97 -5.20 16.04
CA CYS A 169 3.05 -4.29 15.66
C CYS A 169 2.98 -2.93 16.39
N TYR A 170 2.16 -2.78 17.41
CA TYR A 170 1.98 -1.49 18.09
C TYR A 170 3.30 -0.92 18.62
N ASN A 171 4.08 -1.74 19.33
CA ASN A 171 5.39 -1.32 19.85
C ASN A 171 6.40 -1.07 18.72
N ASP A 172 6.35 -1.84 17.63
CA ASP A 172 7.23 -1.62 16.47
C ASP A 172 6.92 -0.28 15.79
N ILE A 173 5.65 0.13 15.76
CA ILE A 173 5.22 1.45 15.31
C ILE A 173 5.78 2.54 16.23
N LEU A 174 5.60 2.41 17.54
CA LEU A 174 6.06 3.41 18.53
C LEU A 174 7.58 3.59 18.54
N ASN A 175 8.33 2.53 18.26
CA ASN A 175 9.79 2.54 18.23
C ASN A 175 10.38 3.12 16.94
N ARG A 176 9.55 3.39 15.90
CA ARG A 176 10.02 4.04 14.68
C ARG A 176 10.11 5.55 14.86
N PRO A 177 11.11 6.21 14.21
CA PRO A 177 11.11 7.67 14.09
C PRO A 177 9.79 8.15 13.46
N LYS A 178 9.17 9.17 14.03
CA LYS A 178 7.84 9.65 13.61
C LYS A 178 7.81 10.09 12.16
N GLU A 179 8.88 10.73 11.71
CA GLU A 179 9.09 11.17 10.33
C GLU A 179 9.21 10.01 9.34
N LYS A 180 9.34 8.77 9.84
CA LYS A 180 9.43 7.54 9.02
C LYS A 180 8.12 6.77 8.94
N ILE A 181 7.05 7.27 9.54
CA ILE A 181 5.71 6.72 9.36
C ILE A 181 4.77 7.83 8.87
N ILE A 182 4.14 7.58 7.72
CA ILE A 182 3.11 8.45 7.16
C ILE A 182 1.76 7.73 7.28
N TRP A 183 0.85 8.35 8.01
CA TRP A 183 -0.52 7.86 8.14
C TRP A 183 -1.44 8.60 7.18
N ASN A 184 -1.98 7.88 6.22
CA ASN A 184 -3.03 8.36 5.32
C ASN A 184 -4.38 7.84 5.83
N VAL A 185 -5.01 8.62 6.69
CA VAL A 185 -6.25 8.22 7.33
C VAL A 185 -7.44 8.55 6.43
N SER A 186 -8.23 7.54 6.14
CA SER A 186 -9.41 7.67 5.30
C SER A 186 -10.62 8.13 6.13
N GLY A 187 -10.96 9.40 6.06
CA GLY A 187 -12.14 9.99 6.70
C GLY A 187 -12.92 10.83 5.68
N ASP A 188 -14.14 10.41 5.32
CA ASP A 188 -14.91 11.09 4.27
C ASP A 188 -15.88 12.12 4.82
N ASN A 189 -16.26 11.96 6.10
CA ASN A 189 -17.27 12.79 6.74
C ASN A 189 -17.16 12.70 8.28
N THR A 190 -18.10 13.23 9.00
CA THR A 190 -18.18 13.21 10.49
C THR A 190 -19.46 12.56 10.97
N PHE A 191 -19.46 12.07 12.21
CA PHE A 191 -20.61 11.53 12.91
C PHE A 191 -21.39 10.46 12.11
N GLU A 192 -22.69 10.58 12.03
CA GLU A 192 -23.59 9.63 11.35
C GLU A 192 -23.31 9.52 9.86
N GLN A 193 -22.90 10.61 9.21
CA GLN A 193 -22.54 10.61 7.80
C GLN A 193 -21.27 9.79 7.55
N TYR A 194 -20.30 9.84 8.46
CA TYR A 194 -19.12 8.96 8.40
C TYR A 194 -19.53 7.50 8.52
N GLU A 195 -20.40 7.15 9.49
CA GLU A 195 -20.87 5.77 9.69
C GLU A 195 -21.69 5.25 8.49
N TYR A 196 -22.46 6.14 7.84
CA TYR A 196 -23.19 5.81 6.62
C TYR A 196 -22.25 5.49 5.45
N VAL A 197 -21.32 6.39 5.15
CA VAL A 197 -20.37 6.23 4.04
C VAL A 197 -19.44 5.06 4.28
N ARG A 198 -18.93 4.92 5.51
CA ARG A 198 -18.02 3.85 5.94
C ARG A 198 -18.74 2.78 6.73
N SER A 199 -19.69 2.13 6.06
CA SER A 199 -20.57 1.14 6.68
C SER A 199 -19.81 0.05 7.44
N GLY A 200 -20.10 -0.08 8.72
CA GLY A 200 -19.43 -0.98 9.66
C GLY A 200 -18.45 -0.27 10.61
N SER A 201 -18.19 1.03 10.42
CA SER A 201 -17.40 1.87 11.33
C SER A 201 -18.26 2.51 12.41
N LYS A 202 -17.59 3.06 13.43
CA LYS A 202 -18.15 3.94 14.45
C LYS A 202 -17.34 5.22 14.51
N TRP A 203 -18.04 6.36 14.47
CA TRP A 203 -17.38 7.68 14.56
C TRP A 203 -16.57 7.83 15.84
N THR A 204 -17.10 7.33 16.96
CA THR A 204 -16.44 7.39 18.28
C THR A 204 -15.11 6.62 18.28
N GLU A 205 -15.04 5.42 17.65
CA GLU A 205 -13.80 4.66 17.52
C GLU A 205 -12.78 5.40 16.64
N PHE A 206 -13.25 5.87 15.49
CA PHE A 206 -12.41 6.62 14.55
C PHE A 206 -11.82 7.87 15.19
N SER A 207 -12.64 8.69 15.87
CA SER A 207 -12.19 9.92 16.51
C SER A 207 -11.26 9.67 17.71
N ASN A 208 -11.51 8.62 18.50
CA ASN A 208 -10.63 8.22 19.59
C ASN A 208 -9.25 7.76 19.05
N ASN A 209 -9.23 6.95 18.01
CA ASN A 209 -8.00 6.55 17.34
C ASN A 209 -7.29 7.75 16.71
N GLY A 210 -8.01 8.71 16.13
CA GLY A 210 -7.46 9.97 15.63
C GLY A 210 -6.73 10.78 16.71
N SER A 211 -7.22 10.75 17.95
CA SER A 211 -6.57 11.43 19.09
C SER A 211 -5.21 10.81 19.44
N PHE A 212 -4.98 9.53 19.11
CA PHE A 212 -3.68 8.88 19.26
C PHE A 212 -2.61 9.60 18.41
N PHE A 213 -2.90 9.90 17.17
CA PHE A 213 -1.94 10.57 16.28
C PHE A 213 -1.61 11.97 16.75
N TYR A 214 -2.61 12.70 17.28
CA TYR A 214 -2.38 14.00 17.87
C TYR A 214 -1.41 13.90 19.06
N ARG A 215 -1.64 12.96 19.99
CA ARG A 215 -0.75 12.73 21.13
C ARG A 215 0.64 12.27 20.68
N TRP A 216 0.69 11.35 19.71
CA TRP A 216 1.95 10.84 19.18
C TRP A 216 2.78 11.91 18.46
N SER A 217 2.14 12.91 17.85
CA SER A 217 2.83 14.03 17.20
C SER A 217 3.37 15.07 18.19
N LEU A 218 2.85 15.13 19.42
CA LEU A 218 3.25 16.09 20.44
C LEU A 218 4.40 15.62 21.38
N CYS A 219 4.67 14.31 21.44
CA CYS A 219 5.77 13.75 22.20
C CYS A 219 7.03 13.67 21.38
#